data_8c9ff7e1c0266998a03d729e60767e09
#
_entry.id   8c9ff7e1c0266998a03d729e60767e09
#
_cell.length_a   1.000
_cell.length_b   1.000
_cell.length_c   1.000
_cell.angle_alpha   90.00
_cell.angle_beta   90.00
_cell.angle_gamma   90.00
#
_symmetry.space_group_name_H-M   'P 1'
#
loop_
_entity.id
_entity.type
_entity.pdbx_description
1 polymer ?
#
loop_
_entity_poly.entity_id
_entity_poly.type
_entity_poly.pdbx_seq_one_letter_code
_entity_poly.pdbx_strand_id
1 'polypeptide(L)' 'MTFKEKYLAGEVEFEAIDDYIEEWNNSSTDQTLARFLGLDEGEEDIWIEESDEALQELLDSKK' A
#
# COMPACT_ATOMS: atom_id res chain seq x y z
N MET A 1 2.19 1.84 -12.34
CA MET A 1 2.93 1.90 -11.05
C MET A 1 1.98 1.66 -9.89
N THR A 2 2.42 0.92 -8.90
CA THR A 2 1.62 0.67 -7.71
C THR A 2 1.75 1.82 -6.71
N PHE A 3 0.88 1.84 -5.70
CA PHE A 3 0.99 2.81 -4.62
C PHE A 3 2.38 2.75 -3.97
N LYS A 4 2.85 1.53 -3.66
CA LYS A 4 4.16 1.36 -3.01
C LYS A 4 5.28 1.98 -3.84
N GLU A 5 5.29 1.74 -5.13
CA GLU A 5 6.32 2.28 -6.01
C GLU A 5 6.32 3.80 -6.00
N LYS A 6 5.15 4.41 -6.09
CA LYS A 6 5.03 5.86 -6.06
C LYS A 6 5.42 6.43 -4.71
N TYR A 7 5.03 5.75 -3.64
CA TYR A 7 5.37 6.20 -2.30
C TYR A 7 6.88 6.17 -2.06
N LEU A 8 7.53 5.08 -2.48
CA LEU A 8 8.99 4.95 -2.31
C LEU A 8 9.75 5.94 -3.19
N ALA A 9 9.16 6.33 -4.31
CA ALA A 9 9.76 7.34 -5.19
C ALA A 9 9.53 8.77 -4.70
N GLY A 10 8.73 8.94 -3.65
CA GLY A 10 8.42 10.27 -3.12
C GLY A 10 7.37 11.03 -3.93
N GLU A 11 6.65 10.33 -4.81
CA GLU A 11 5.66 10.98 -5.68
C GLU A 11 4.31 11.19 -5.01
N VAL A 12 3.98 10.38 -4.00
CA VAL A 12 2.72 10.49 -3.28
C VAL A 12 2.98 10.38 -1.78
N GLU A 13 2.05 10.87 -0.99
CA GLU A 13 2.09 10.73 0.46
C GLU A 13 1.35 9.47 0.87
N PHE A 14 1.54 9.01 2.09
CA PHE A 14 0.90 7.81 2.57
C PHE A 14 -0.62 7.90 2.53
N GLU A 15 -1.16 9.10 2.70
CA GLU A 15 -2.60 9.33 2.65
C GLU A 15 -3.22 8.93 1.32
N ALA A 16 -2.43 8.92 0.25
CA ALA A 16 -2.91 8.50 -1.06
C ALA A 16 -3.36 7.03 -1.08
N ILE A 17 -2.98 6.25 -0.06
CA ILE A 17 -3.41 4.86 0.03
C ILE A 17 -4.93 4.74 0.04
N ASP A 18 -5.63 5.71 0.65
CA ASP A 18 -7.09 5.69 0.69
C ASP A 18 -7.70 5.81 -0.71
N ASP A 19 -7.10 6.61 -1.57
CA ASP A 19 -7.55 6.75 -2.95
C ASP A 19 -7.37 5.43 -3.72
N TYR A 20 -6.28 4.74 -3.48
CA TYR A 20 -6.02 3.45 -4.10
C TYR A 20 -6.98 2.37 -3.61
N ILE A 21 -7.30 2.41 -2.31
CA ILE A 21 -8.27 1.47 -1.75
C ILE A 21 -9.64 1.67 -2.40
N GLU A 22 -10.04 2.93 -2.57
CA GLU A 22 -11.30 3.26 -3.22
C GLU A 22 -11.32 2.78 -4.66
N GLU A 23 -10.24 2.99 -5.38
CA GLU A 23 -10.09 2.51 -6.74
C GLU A 23 -10.23 0.99 -6.82
N TRP A 24 -9.57 0.29 -5.89
CA TRP A 24 -9.65 -1.16 -5.83
C TRP A 24 -11.08 -1.63 -5.58
N ASN A 25 -11.80 -0.97 -4.67
CA ASN A 25 -13.19 -1.31 -4.36
C ASN A 25 -14.10 -1.12 -5.56
N ASN A 26 -13.79 -0.16 -6.42
CA ASN A 26 -14.60 0.15 -7.60
C ASN A 26 -14.19 -0.66 -8.84
N SER A 27 -13.07 -1.39 -8.77
CA SER A 27 -12.62 -2.20 -9.89
C SER A 27 -13.07 -3.64 -9.69
N SER A 28 -13.18 -4.37 -10.78
CA SER A 28 -13.56 -5.77 -10.74
C SER A 28 -12.33 -6.69 -10.83
N THR A 29 -11.23 -6.23 -10.27
CA THR A 29 -9.99 -6.98 -10.32
C THR A 29 -10.01 -8.19 -9.40
N ASP A 30 -9.33 -9.26 -9.81
CA ASP A 30 -9.16 -10.46 -8.99
C ASP A 30 -8.00 -10.34 -8.01
N GLN A 31 -7.25 -9.25 -8.08
CA GLN A 31 -6.12 -9.03 -7.18
C GLN A 31 -6.59 -8.71 -5.77
N THR A 32 -5.81 -9.15 -4.78
CA THR A 32 -6.04 -8.71 -3.41
C THR A 32 -5.66 -7.24 -3.29
N LEU A 33 -6.16 -6.57 -2.26
CA LEU A 33 -5.83 -5.16 -2.03
C LEU A 33 -4.33 -4.97 -1.88
N ALA A 34 -3.67 -5.85 -1.13
CA ALA A 34 -2.22 -5.77 -0.95
C ALA A 34 -1.48 -5.86 -2.27
N ARG A 35 -1.91 -6.75 -3.16
CA ARG A 35 -1.31 -6.88 -4.48
C ARG A 35 -1.54 -5.64 -5.32
N PHE A 36 -2.74 -5.09 -5.24
CA PHE A 36 -3.07 -3.87 -5.98
C PHE A 36 -2.16 -2.71 -5.55
N LEU A 37 -1.85 -2.65 -4.26
CA LEU A 37 -0.96 -1.62 -3.72
C LEU A 37 0.52 -1.92 -3.95
N GLY A 38 0.84 -3.14 -4.34
CA GLY A 38 2.22 -3.56 -4.57
C GLY A 38 2.95 -4.04 -3.33
N LEU A 39 2.22 -4.40 -2.29
CA LEU A 39 2.81 -4.89 -1.04
C LEU A 39 3.19 -6.36 -1.15
N ASP A 40 4.29 -6.75 -0.49
CA ASP A 40 4.66 -8.15 -0.40
C ASP A 40 3.99 -8.78 0.83
N GLU A 41 4.21 -10.09 1.03
CA GLU A 41 3.57 -10.82 2.12
C GLU A 41 3.94 -10.25 3.49
N GLY A 42 5.18 -9.90 3.70
CA GLY A 42 5.62 -9.33 4.98
C GLY A 42 4.98 -7.97 5.25
N GLU A 43 4.87 -7.16 4.23
CA GLU A 43 4.26 -5.84 4.34
C GLU A 43 2.75 -5.96 4.59
N GLU A 44 2.12 -6.89 3.89
CA GLU A 44 0.69 -7.15 4.10
C GLU A 44 0.42 -7.62 5.52
N ASP A 45 1.22 -8.54 6.03
CA ASP A 45 1.07 -9.06 7.38
C ASP A 45 1.18 -7.95 8.42
N ILE A 46 2.15 -7.07 8.27
CA ILE A 46 2.33 -5.94 9.19
C ILE A 46 1.13 -5.01 9.13
N TRP A 47 0.63 -4.76 7.93
CA TRP A 47 -0.52 -3.89 7.74
C TRP A 47 -1.77 -4.45 8.41
N ILE A 48 -2.00 -5.75 8.26
CA ILE A 48 -3.20 -6.40 8.80
C ILE A 48 -3.07 -6.63 10.30
N GLU A 49 -1.92 -7.11 10.76
CA GLU A 49 -1.72 -7.48 12.16
C GLU A 49 -1.43 -6.29 13.08
N GLU A 50 -0.81 -5.26 12.56
CA GLU A 50 -0.45 -4.09 13.36
C GLU A 50 -1.31 -2.90 12.99
N SER A 51 -0.84 -2.04 12.10
CA SER A 51 -1.60 -0.84 11.74
C SER A 51 -1.06 -0.21 10.46
N ASP A 52 -1.79 0.80 9.97
CA ASP A 52 -1.35 1.61 8.85
C ASP A 52 -0.04 2.33 9.18
N GLU A 53 0.10 2.78 10.40
CA GLU A 53 1.32 3.46 10.83
C GLU A 53 2.53 2.54 10.77
N ALA A 54 2.36 1.28 11.18
CA ALA A 54 3.43 0.30 11.10
C ALA A 54 3.85 0.06 9.66
N LEU A 55 2.89 -0.03 8.74
CA LEU A 55 3.19 -0.17 7.33
C LEU A 55 3.93 1.06 6.81
N GLN A 56 3.49 2.25 7.19
CA GLN A 56 4.15 3.48 6.76
C GLN A 56 5.61 3.51 7.22
N GLU A 57 5.87 3.16 8.47
CA GLU A 57 7.23 3.11 9.01
C GLU A 57 8.09 2.10 8.24
N LEU A 58 7.52 0.95 7.93
CA LEU A 58 8.24 -0.07 7.17
C LEU A 58 8.62 0.44 5.79
N LEU A 59 7.69 1.07 5.09
CA LEU A 59 7.97 1.61 3.77
C LEU A 59 8.96 2.77 3.83
N ASP A 60 8.87 3.62 4.86
CA ASP A 60 9.81 4.72 5.05
C ASP A 60 11.23 4.22 5.23
N SER A 61 11.39 3.07 5.87
CA SER A 61 12.71 2.48 6.08
C SER A 61 13.34 1.98 4.78
N LYS A 62 12.52 1.83 3.74
CA LYS A 62 12.99 1.36 2.43
C LYS A 62 13.26 2.48 1.44
N LYS A 63 12.93 3.70 1.82
CA LYS A 63 13.19 4.87 0.96
C LYS A 63 14.65 5.17 0.80
#